data_13b1b2a75a7f04fbaa0e08f3a6a9d41a
#
_entry.id   13b1b2a75a7f04fbaa0e08f3a6a9d41a
#
_cell.length_a   1.000
_cell.length_b   1.000
_cell.length_c   1.000
_cell.angle_alpha   90.00
_cell.angle_beta   90.00
_cell.angle_gamma   90.00
#
_symmetry.space_group_name_H-M   'P 1'
#
loop_
_entity.id
_entity.type
_entity.pdbx_description
1 polymer ?
#
loop_
_entity_poly.entity_id
_entity_poly.type
_entity_poly.pdbx_seq_one_letter_code
_entity_poly.pdbx_strand_id
1 'polypeptide(L)'
;GRAAFIKLKWGYSPDEMLVKDIPKYIKFALGENVKQSNWGDFERSRFPQSRMGVEQVYEDYFTRAIEYKNEWDTYKSGKNKKMPRFDVEMEVLGEILAKKRFITCHSYVQSEINMLMKLAERYGFKIQTFTHILEGYKLADKMSAHGVAGSTFADWWAYKYEVNDAIPYNAAIMMNEGVQVSINSDDAEMSRRLNQEAAKTVKYGNVTEEEAWNFVTLNPAKILQVDNKVGSIKVGKDADVVLWSDSPLSIYTRAEKTLVDGIIFYDLEKEKEVMSEIQKERAELINFMLDAKNKGMKTQLPKKKENGHYHCDTLGEYCKESHYKYN
;
A
#
# COMPACT_ATOMS: atom_id res chain seq x y z
N GLY A 1 -5.51 4.54 -9.00
CA GLY A 1 -6.70 3.82 -9.44
C GLY A 1 -7.62 3.47 -8.27
N ARG A 2 -8.85 3.02 -8.57
CA ARG A 2 -9.79 2.55 -7.56
C ARG A 2 -9.20 1.35 -6.82
N ALA A 3 -9.29 1.36 -5.48
CA ALA A 3 -8.82 0.30 -4.62
C ALA A 3 -9.97 -0.58 -4.11
N ALA A 4 -9.65 -1.81 -3.77
CA ALA A 4 -10.53 -2.77 -3.13
C ALA A 4 -9.85 -3.34 -1.89
N PHE A 5 -10.64 -3.83 -0.94
CA PHE A 5 -10.14 -4.58 0.20
C PHE A 5 -10.35 -6.06 -0.06
N ILE A 6 -9.34 -6.84 0.22
CA ILE A 6 -9.39 -8.30 0.13
C ILE A 6 -8.91 -8.93 1.43
N LYS A 7 -9.44 -10.09 1.75
CA LYS A 7 -8.87 -11.00 2.74
C LYS A 7 -8.03 -12.04 2.01
N LEU A 8 -6.81 -12.27 2.48
CA LEU A 8 -5.87 -13.19 1.85
C LEU A 8 -6.27 -14.65 2.14
N LYS A 9 -7.23 -15.14 1.39
CA LYS A 9 -7.76 -16.50 1.47
C LYS A 9 -7.13 -17.34 0.36
N TRP A 10 -6.03 -18.02 0.64
CA TRP A 10 -5.34 -18.86 -0.35
C TRP A 10 -6.27 -19.94 -0.92
N GLY A 11 -6.32 -20.04 -2.25
CA GLY A 11 -7.18 -21.01 -2.95
C GLY A 11 -8.60 -20.54 -3.26
N TYR A 12 -8.99 -19.36 -2.78
CA TYR A 12 -10.30 -18.78 -3.09
C TYR A 12 -10.25 -17.90 -4.35
N SER A 13 -11.39 -17.74 -5.01
CA SER A 13 -11.52 -16.83 -6.15
C SER A 13 -11.41 -15.35 -5.70
N PRO A 14 -11.06 -14.42 -6.61
CA PRO A 14 -11.01 -12.99 -6.30
C PRO A 14 -12.31 -12.43 -5.70
N ASP A 15 -13.48 -12.91 -6.17
CA ASP A 15 -14.78 -12.46 -5.68
C ASP A 15 -15.06 -12.92 -4.24
N GLU A 16 -14.55 -14.08 -3.84
CA GLU A 16 -14.65 -14.62 -2.48
C GLU A 16 -13.64 -13.96 -1.52
N MET A 17 -12.54 -13.44 -2.04
CA MET A 17 -11.56 -12.68 -1.28
C MET A 17 -12.02 -11.24 -1.05
N LEU A 18 -12.89 -10.70 -1.91
CA LEU A 18 -13.33 -9.30 -1.86
C LEU A 18 -14.16 -9.04 -0.60
N VAL A 19 -13.75 -8.04 0.18
CA VAL A 19 -14.54 -7.54 1.31
C VAL A 19 -15.59 -6.57 0.80
N LYS A 20 -16.86 -6.87 1.07
CA LYS A 20 -18.02 -6.05 0.66
C LYS A 20 -18.46 -5.11 1.78
N ASP A 21 -19.26 -4.11 1.42
CA ASP A 21 -19.91 -3.19 2.37
C ASP A 21 -18.91 -2.41 3.26
N ILE A 22 -17.86 -1.90 2.61
CA ILE A 22 -16.82 -1.08 3.23
C ILE A 22 -16.67 0.24 2.46
N PRO A 23 -16.04 1.25 3.06
CA PRO A 23 -15.77 2.52 2.39
C PRO A 23 -14.98 2.34 1.08
N LYS A 24 -15.32 3.14 0.08
CA LYS A 24 -14.63 3.11 -1.22
C LYS A 24 -13.35 3.91 -1.17
N TYR A 25 -12.30 3.40 -1.77
CA TYR A 25 -10.99 4.06 -1.82
C TYR A 25 -10.49 4.28 -3.25
N ILE A 26 -9.56 5.22 -3.37
CA ILE A 26 -8.77 5.46 -4.57
C ILE A 26 -7.34 5.81 -4.19
N LYS A 27 -6.37 5.29 -4.94
CA LYS A 27 -4.96 5.65 -4.76
C LYS A 27 -4.60 6.84 -5.63
N PHE A 28 -4.13 7.90 -4.99
CA PHE A 28 -3.43 9.04 -5.59
C PHE A 28 -1.92 8.85 -5.45
N ALA A 29 -1.16 9.64 -6.17
CA ALA A 29 0.29 9.64 -6.07
C ALA A 29 0.88 11.03 -6.24
N LEU A 30 1.99 11.27 -5.56
CA LEU A 30 2.88 12.42 -5.67
C LEU A 30 4.28 11.91 -6.02
N GLY A 31 5.26 12.80 -6.09
CA GLY A 31 6.65 12.44 -6.24
C GLY A 31 7.09 12.14 -7.66
N GLU A 32 8.19 11.43 -7.76
CA GLU A 32 8.87 11.13 -9.02
C GLU A 32 8.04 10.25 -9.95
N ASN A 33 7.21 9.36 -9.41
CA ASN A 33 6.33 8.50 -10.19
C ASN A 33 5.42 9.29 -11.13
N VAL A 34 4.84 10.37 -10.63
CA VAL A 34 3.90 11.21 -11.40
C VAL A 34 4.63 12.08 -12.42
N LYS A 35 5.82 12.57 -12.06
CA LYS A 35 6.65 13.42 -12.91
C LYS A 35 7.42 12.66 -13.99
N GLN A 36 7.50 11.34 -13.89
CA GLN A 36 8.29 10.48 -14.77
C GLN A 36 9.81 10.82 -14.76
N SER A 37 10.30 11.42 -13.69
CA SER A 37 11.70 11.87 -13.60
C SER A 37 12.70 10.72 -13.56
N ASN A 38 12.27 9.53 -13.17
CA ASN A 38 13.07 8.31 -13.07
C ASN A 38 12.69 7.22 -14.08
N TRP A 39 11.97 7.58 -15.15
CA TRP A 39 11.52 6.63 -16.17
C TRP A 39 12.54 6.40 -17.29
N GLY A 40 13.78 6.86 -17.12
CA GLY A 40 14.88 6.70 -18.06
C GLY A 40 14.81 7.57 -19.32
N ASP A 41 15.40 7.07 -20.42
CA ASP A 41 15.57 7.84 -21.66
C ASP A 41 14.34 7.86 -22.57
N PHE A 42 13.16 7.54 -22.06
CA PHE A 42 11.93 7.68 -22.83
C PHE A 42 11.63 9.12 -23.19
N GLU A 43 11.06 9.32 -24.36
CA GLU A 43 10.59 10.63 -24.81
C GLU A 43 9.60 11.21 -23.80
N ARG A 44 10.02 12.24 -23.08
CA ARG A 44 9.26 12.89 -22.00
C ARG A 44 8.34 13.96 -22.58
N SER A 45 7.36 13.54 -23.39
CA SER A 45 6.38 14.45 -23.98
C SER A 45 5.15 14.66 -23.09
N ARG A 46 4.93 13.76 -22.11
CA ARG A 46 3.73 13.79 -21.27
C ARG A 46 3.87 14.76 -20.10
N PHE A 47 2.87 15.62 -19.90
CA PHE A 47 2.67 16.40 -18.69
C PHE A 47 2.02 15.52 -17.59
N PRO A 48 2.38 15.67 -16.28
CA PRO A 48 3.31 16.64 -15.70
C PRO A 48 4.76 16.13 -15.60
N GLN A 49 5.72 17.08 -15.57
CA GLN A 49 7.15 16.78 -15.42
C GLN A 49 7.79 17.49 -14.21
N SER A 50 7.01 18.24 -13.45
CA SER A 50 7.44 18.96 -12.26
C SER A 50 6.40 18.84 -11.14
N ARG A 51 6.81 19.13 -9.90
CA ARG A 51 5.90 19.17 -8.75
C ARG A 51 4.78 20.19 -8.92
N MET A 52 5.07 21.37 -9.48
CA MET A 52 4.06 22.35 -9.83
C MET A 52 3.08 21.83 -10.88
N GLY A 53 3.58 21.11 -11.87
CA GLY A 53 2.73 20.46 -12.88
C GLY A 53 1.79 19.41 -12.29
N VAL A 54 2.24 18.68 -11.27
CA VAL A 54 1.38 17.73 -10.54
C VAL A 54 0.24 18.46 -9.82
N GLU A 55 0.53 19.57 -9.14
CA GLU A 55 -0.49 20.42 -8.51
C GLU A 55 -1.53 20.89 -9.54
N GLN A 56 -1.06 21.39 -10.67
CA GLN A 56 -1.92 21.89 -11.76
C GLN A 56 -2.84 20.78 -12.31
N VAL A 57 -2.36 19.56 -12.46
CA VAL A 57 -3.21 18.42 -12.86
C VAL A 57 -4.33 18.18 -11.85
N TYR A 58 -4.01 18.18 -10.56
CA TYR A 58 -5.04 18.00 -9.53
C TYR A 58 -6.06 19.14 -9.56
N GLU A 59 -5.61 20.38 -9.68
CA GLU A 59 -6.50 21.55 -9.77
C GLU A 59 -7.44 21.47 -10.98
N ASP A 60 -6.90 21.16 -12.16
CA ASP A 60 -7.70 21.00 -13.38
C ASP A 60 -8.78 19.92 -13.22
N TYR A 61 -8.38 18.75 -12.75
CA TYR A 61 -9.32 17.64 -12.63
C TYR A 61 -10.41 17.88 -11.56
N PHE A 62 -10.09 18.49 -10.42
CA PHE A 62 -11.10 18.80 -9.41
C PHE A 62 -12.01 19.96 -9.85
N THR A 63 -11.50 20.94 -10.59
CA THR A 63 -12.32 21.99 -11.21
C THR A 63 -13.32 21.37 -12.18
N ARG A 64 -12.86 20.53 -13.10
CA ARG A 64 -13.72 19.81 -14.04
C ARG A 64 -14.75 18.91 -13.34
N ALA A 65 -14.37 18.28 -12.24
CA ALA A 65 -15.30 17.45 -11.46
C ALA A 65 -16.44 18.28 -10.83
N ILE A 66 -16.14 19.51 -10.36
CA ILE A 66 -17.16 20.43 -9.87
C ILE A 66 -18.09 20.87 -11.01
N GLU A 67 -17.55 21.22 -12.17
CA GLU A 67 -18.33 21.59 -13.36
C GLU A 67 -19.24 20.45 -13.79
N TYR A 68 -18.70 19.24 -13.91
CA TYR A 68 -19.46 18.03 -14.23
C TYR A 68 -20.60 17.77 -13.25
N LYS A 69 -20.35 17.90 -11.95
CA LYS A 69 -21.37 17.77 -10.92
C LYS A 69 -22.48 18.81 -11.10
N ASN A 70 -22.13 20.07 -11.34
CA ASN A 70 -23.07 21.16 -11.53
C ASN A 70 -23.95 20.95 -12.79
N GLU A 71 -23.39 20.44 -13.87
CA GLU A 71 -24.15 20.07 -15.06
C GLU A 71 -25.19 18.98 -14.76
N TRP A 72 -24.80 17.92 -14.04
CA TRP A 72 -25.70 16.85 -13.63
C TRP A 72 -26.79 17.34 -12.66
N ASP A 73 -26.47 18.20 -11.70
CA ASP A 73 -27.42 18.77 -10.77
C ASP A 73 -28.44 19.67 -11.51
N THR A 74 -27.98 20.44 -12.48
CA THR A 74 -28.81 21.27 -13.35
C THR A 74 -29.74 20.43 -14.22
N TYR A 75 -29.27 19.33 -14.79
CA TYR A 75 -30.09 18.38 -15.53
C TYR A 75 -31.15 17.71 -14.64
N LYS A 76 -30.73 17.16 -13.49
CA LYS A 76 -31.63 16.49 -12.53
C LYS A 76 -32.71 17.42 -11.98
N SER A 77 -32.42 18.71 -11.83
CA SER A 77 -33.39 19.72 -11.39
C SER A 77 -34.36 20.17 -12.51
N GLY A 78 -34.19 19.66 -13.74
CA GLY A 78 -35.03 20.03 -14.90
C GLY A 78 -34.70 21.39 -15.51
N LYS A 79 -33.70 22.12 -15.01
CA LYS A 79 -33.26 23.41 -15.55
C LYS A 79 -32.56 23.26 -16.92
N ASN A 80 -31.91 22.14 -17.16
CA ASN A 80 -31.34 21.78 -18.43
C ASN A 80 -31.99 20.48 -18.96
N LYS A 81 -32.46 20.50 -20.22
CA LYS A 81 -33.09 19.32 -20.86
C LYS A 81 -32.07 18.37 -21.48
N LYS A 82 -30.85 18.83 -21.71
CA LYS A 82 -29.78 18.01 -22.30
C LYS A 82 -29.08 17.25 -21.22
N MET A 83 -29.10 15.90 -21.29
CA MET A 83 -28.39 15.04 -20.38
C MET A 83 -26.89 15.20 -20.60
N PRO A 84 -26.09 15.44 -19.52
CA PRO A 84 -24.64 15.47 -19.61
C PRO A 84 -24.09 14.11 -20.05
N ARG A 85 -22.94 14.13 -20.73
CA ARG A 85 -22.24 12.90 -21.09
C ARG A 85 -21.67 12.26 -19.82
N PHE A 86 -21.87 10.94 -19.67
CA PHE A 86 -21.25 10.20 -18.58
C PHE A 86 -19.72 10.17 -18.74
N ASP A 87 -19.00 10.54 -17.67
CA ASP A 87 -17.56 10.52 -17.58
C ASP A 87 -17.14 9.77 -16.30
N VAL A 88 -16.49 8.63 -16.47
CA VAL A 88 -16.12 7.75 -15.35
C VAL A 88 -15.08 8.37 -14.42
N GLU A 89 -14.19 9.23 -14.93
CA GLU A 89 -13.17 9.92 -14.13
C GLU A 89 -13.83 11.00 -13.26
N MET A 90 -14.67 11.82 -13.88
CA MET A 90 -15.38 12.89 -13.17
C MET A 90 -16.39 12.34 -12.15
N GLU A 91 -17.01 11.19 -12.43
CA GLU A 91 -17.90 10.52 -11.48
C GLU A 91 -17.13 10.09 -10.22
N VAL A 92 -15.93 9.51 -10.39
CA VAL A 92 -15.07 9.09 -9.26
C VAL A 92 -14.60 10.29 -8.45
N LEU A 93 -14.22 11.40 -9.09
CA LEU A 93 -13.85 12.63 -8.40
C LEU A 93 -15.04 13.28 -7.71
N GLY A 94 -16.23 13.20 -8.33
CA GLY A 94 -17.49 13.61 -7.72
C GLY A 94 -17.83 12.81 -6.45
N GLU A 95 -17.53 11.51 -6.41
CA GLU A 95 -17.65 10.70 -5.18
C GLU A 95 -16.70 11.20 -4.07
N ILE A 96 -15.49 11.66 -4.41
CA ILE A 96 -14.54 12.25 -3.44
C ILE A 96 -15.10 13.56 -2.87
N LEU A 97 -15.53 14.47 -3.74
CA LEU A 97 -16.13 15.74 -3.34
C LEU A 97 -17.42 15.54 -2.50
N ALA A 98 -18.16 14.46 -2.74
CA ALA A 98 -19.33 14.07 -1.95
C ALA A 98 -18.98 13.28 -0.68
N LYS A 99 -17.69 13.08 -0.36
CA LYS A 99 -17.19 12.30 0.79
C LYS A 99 -17.67 10.83 0.82
N LYS A 100 -17.90 10.26 -0.37
CA LYS A 100 -18.31 8.86 -0.56
C LYS A 100 -17.14 7.96 -0.96
N ARG A 101 -16.00 8.55 -1.33
CA ARG A 101 -14.75 7.87 -1.67
C ARG A 101 -13.59 8.57 -0.99
N PHE A 102 -12.68 7.78 -0.43
CA PHE A 102 -11.56 8.27 0.36
C PHE A 102 -10.25 8.08 -0.40
N ILE A 103 -9.27 8.91 -0.09
CA ILE A 103 -7.99 8.96 -0.80
C ILE A 103 -6.90 8.36 0.08
N THR A 104 -6.17 7.37 -0.44
CA THR A 104 -4.82 7.03 0.01
C THR A 104 -3.84 7.59 -0.99
N CYS A 105 -2.79 8.28 -0.53
CA CYS A 105 -1.88 8.99 -1.43
C CYS A 105 -0.42 8.56 -1.20
N HIS A 106 0.20 7.99 -2.23
CA HIS A 106 1.65 7.76 -2.26
C HIS A 106 2.39 9.10 -2.19
N SER A 107 3.34 9.23 -1.25
CA SER A 107 4.03 10.50 -1.00
C SER A 107 5.28 10.32 -0.15
N TYR A 108 6.30 11.13 -0.40
CA TYR A 108 7.53 11.13 0.40
C TYR A 108 7.85 12.53 0.94
N VAL A 109 7.81 13.54 0.07
CA VAL A 109 8.38 14.87 0.30
C VAL A 109 7.35 15.82 0.92
N GLN A 110 7.74 16.53 1.96
CA GLN A 110 6.88 17.41 2.75
C GLN A 110 6.16 18.49 1.92
N SER A 111 6.85 19.09 0.95
CA SER A 111 6.27 20.18 0.15
C SER A 111 5.07 19.72 -0.67
N GLU A 112 5.12 18.50 -1.23
CA GLU A 112 4.04 17.92 -2.02
C GLU A 112 2.87 17.48 -1.12
N ILE A 113 3.17 16.96 0.07
CA ILE A 113 2.17 16.59 1.07
C ILE A 113 1.40 17.81 1.53
N ASN A 114 2.12 18.89 1.89
CA ASN A 114 1.50 20.16 2.29
C ASN A 114 0.68 20.78 1.15
N MET A 115 1.17 20.73 -0.08
CA MET A 115 0.44 21.18 -1.26
C MET A 115 -0.89 20.45 -1.40
N LEU A 116 -0.89 19.13 -1.34
CA LEU A 116 -2.10 18.36 -1.54
C LEU A 116 -3.11 18.53 -0.39
N MET A 117 -2.66 18.71 0.86
CA MET A 117 -3.54 19.08 1.97
C MET A 117 -4.23 20.42 1.72
N LYS A 118 -3.48 21.45 1.32
CA LYS A 118 -4.05 22.77 1.00
C LYS A 118 -5.02 22.73 -0.17
N LEU A 119 -4.72 21.92 -1.18
CA LEU A 119 -5.62 21.70 -2.31
C LEU A 119 -6.90 21.02 -1.84
N ALA A 120 -6.81 19.99 -1.00
CA ALA A 120 -7.95 19.31 -0.44
C ALA A 120 -8.87 20.25 0.36
N GLU A 121 -8.27 21.15 1.15
CA GLU A 121 -8.99 22.18 1.90
C GLU A 121 -9.71 23.16 0.96
N ARG A 122 -9.05 23.60 -0.11
CA ARG A 122 -9.61 24.51 -1.12
C ARG A 122 -10.83 23.94 -1.84
N TYR A 123 -10.77 22.65 -2.19
CA TYR A 123 -11.84 21.95 -2.90
C TYR A 123 -12.86 21.26 -1.98
N GLY A 124 -12.66 21.31 -0.66
CA GLY A 124 -13.61 20.78 0.34
C GLY A 124 -13.64 19.26 0.49
N PHE A 125 -12.59 18.57 0.09
CA PHE A 125 -12.43 17.14 0.34
C PHE A 125 -11.33 16.86 1.40
N LYS A 126 -11.14 15.60 1.77
CA LYS A 126 -10.14 15.19 2.76
C LYS A 126 -9.26 14.07 2.20
N ILE A 127 -7.97 14.17 2.46
CA ILE A 127 -7.05 13.04 2.30
C ILE A 127 -7.20 12.13 3.51
N GLN A 128 -7.43 10.83 3.29
CA GLN A 128 -7.58 9.90 4.40
C GLN A 128 -6.24 9.50 4.99
N THR A 129 -5.27 9.18 4.13
CA THR A 129 -3.91 8.86 4.56
C THR A 129 -2.89 9.14 3.48
N PHE A 130 -1.72 9.60 3.89
CA PHE A 130 -0.51 9.55 3.08
C PHE A 130 0.21 8.24 3.34
N THR A 131 0.53 7.50 2.27
CA THR A 131 1.26 6.23 2.32
C THR A 131 2.71 6.43 1.92
N HIS A 132 3.61 5.68 2.57
CA HIS A 132 5.06 5.78 2.42
C HIS A 132 5.61 7.15 2.84
N ILE A 133 4.91 7.82 3.76
CA ILE A 133 5.23 9.20 4.17
C ILE A 133 6.53 9.24 4.98
N LEU A 134 7.66 9.49 4.32
CA LEU A 134 8.97 9.50 4.95
C LEU A 134 9.36 10.84 5.57
N GLU A 135 8.82 11.96 5.07
CA GLU A 135 9.01 13.29 5.65
C GLU A 135 7.82 13.79 6.49
N GLY A 136 6.97 12.89 6.96
CA GLY A 136 5.81 13.24 7.78
C GLY A 136 6.18 14.00 9.05
N TYR A 137 7.30 13.66 9.66
CA TYR A 137 7.82 14.33 10.85
C TYR A 137 8.05 15.85 10.69
N LYS A 138 8.27 16.34 9.46
CA LYS A 138 8.50 17.75 9.16
C LYS A 138 7.22 18.60 9.16
N LEU A 139 6.05 17.94 9.12
CA LEU A 139 4.74 18.61 9.05
C LEU A 139 3.66 17.89 9.85
N ALA A 140 4.06 17.17 10.88
CA ALA A 140 3.16 16.38 11.71
C ALA A 140 2.07 17.24 12.38
N ASP A 141 2.39 18.46 12.79
CA ASP A 141 1.47 19.46 13.32
C ASP A 141 0.35 19.80 12.31
N LYS A 142 0.72 20.03 11.05
CA LYS A 142 -0.24 20.34 9.97
C LYS A 142 -1.08 19.12 9.60
N MET A 143 -0.48 17.94 9.61
CA MET A 143 -1.19 16.68 9.38
C MET A 143 -2.23 16.42 10.46
N SER A 144 -1.86 16.64 11.72
CA SER A 144 -2.76 16.55 12.86
C SER A 144 -3.92 17.55 12.75
N ALA A 145 -3.64 18.81 12.41
CA ALA A 145 -4.65 19.84 12.21
C ALA A 145 -5.60 19.52 11.04
N HIS A 146 -5.09 18.99 9.93
CA HIS A 146 -5.87 18.55 8.78
C HIS A 146 -6.69 17.28 9.11
N GLY A 147 -6.23 16.48 10.08
CA GLY A 147 -6.81 15.20 10.47
C GLY A 147 -6.52 14.09 9.47
N VAL A 148 -5.42 14.15 8.74
CA VAL A 148 -4.95 13.10 7.84
C VAL A 148 -4.08 12.10 8.60
N ALA A 149 -4.19 10.82 8.25
CA ALA A 149 -3.34 9.78 8.79
C ALA A 149 -2.01 9.65 8.01
N GLY A 150 -0.99 9.08 8.66
CA GLY A 150 0.28 8.74 8.05
C GLY A 150 0.54 7.24 8.10
N SER A 151 0.89 6.65 6.96
CA SER A 151 1.37 5.27 6.89
C SER A 151 2.80 5.30 6.38
N THR A 152 3.76 4.83 7.18
CA THR A 152 5.18 5.00 6.90
C THR A 152 5.97 3.69 6.93
N PHE A 153 7.17 3.70 6.38
CA PHE A 153 8.16 2.65 6.61
C PHE A 153 8.86 2.87 7.97
N ALA A 154 9.41 1.82 8.55
CA ALA A 154 10.11 1.93 9.83
C ALA A 154 11.50 2.56 9.66
N ASP A 155 12.33 2.02 8.76
CA ASP A 155 13.73 2.42 8.61
C ASP A 155 14.25 2.35 7.16
N TRP A 156 13.37 2.54 6.18
CA TRP A 156 13.77 2.66 4.79
C TRP A 156 14.19 4.10 4.49
N TRP A 157 15.46 4.31 4.23
CA TRP A 157 16.01 5.60 3.85
C TRP A 157 17.08 5.47 2.77
N ALA A 158 17.33 6.58 2.08
CA ALA A 158 18.45 6.77 1.15
C ALA A 158 18.58 5.76 -0.01
N TYR A 159 17.54 4.98 -0.32
CA TYR A 159 17.58 4.08 -1.48
C TYR A 159 17.30 4.81 -2.81
N LYS A 160 16.81 6.04 -2.75
CA LYS A 160 16.66 6.98 -3.85
C LYS A 160 16.69 8.43 -3.32
N TYR A 161 16.91 9.39 -4.21
CA TYR A 161 17.11 10.79 -3.80
C TYR A 161 15.93 11.39 -3.05
N GLU A 162 14.69 11.17 -3.48
CA GLU A 162 13.51 11.78 -2.83
C GLU A 162 13.22 11.24 -1.42
N VAL A 163 13.91 10.22 -0.97
CA VAL A 163 13.80 9.67 0.40
C VAL A 163 15.04 9.94 1.25
N ASN A 164 15.86 10.89 0.82
CA ASN A 164 17.13 11.24 1.46
C ASN A 164 16.96 11.72 2.92
N ASP A 165 15.85 12.38 3.22
CA ASP A 165 15.54 12.93 4.54
C ASP A 165 14.69 11.99 5.42
N ALA A 166 14.55 10.73 5.04
CA ALA A 166 13.87 9.74 5.87
C ALA A 166 14.63 9.47 7.16
N ILE A 167 13.91 9.36 8.28
CA ILE A 167 14.48 9.07 9.59
C ILE A 167 13.68 7.98 10.32
N PRO A 168 14.30 7.16 11.17
CA PRO A 168 13.63 6.08 11.87
C PRO A 168 12.66 6.53 12.98
N TYR A 169 12.71 7.79 13.37
CA TYR A 169 11.85 8.40 14.39
C TYR A 169 10.52 8.91 13.83
N ASN A 170 10.32 8.88 12.51
CA ASN A 170 9.20 9.50 11.82
C ASN A 170 7.83 9.07 12.38
N ALA A 171 7.62 7.77 12.59
CA ALA A 171 6.36 7.26 13.13
C ALA A 171 6.06 7.80 14.54
N ALA A 172 7.07 7.80 15.41
CA ALA A 172 6.94 8.29 16.79
C ALA A 172 6.66 9.79 16.84
N ILE A 173 7.35 10.60 16.03
CA ILE A 173 7.15 12.05 15.98
C ILE A 173 5.73 12.36 15.50
N MET A 174 5.28 11.74 14.41
CA MET A 174 3.92 11.92 13.92
C MET A 174 2.87 11.52 14.97
N MET A 175 3.06 10.38 15.66
CA MET A 175 2.15 9.94 16.71
C MET A 175 2.08 10.94 17.87
N ASN A 176 3.23 11.44 18.33
CA ASN A 176 3.30 12.41 19.45
C ASN A 176 2.62 13.73 19.12
N GLU A 177 2.59 14.12 17.84
CA GLU A 177 1.85 15.29 17.35
C GLU A 177 0.35 15.00 17.11
N GLY A 178 -0.14 13.79 17.45
CA GLY A 178 -1.54 13.41 17.34
C GLY A 178 -1.98 12.90 15.98
N VAL A 179 -1.06 12.60 15.08
CA VAL A 179 -1.37 11.95 13.80
C VAL A 179 -1.69 10.48 14.04
N GLN A 180 -2.74 9.97 13.42
CA GLN A 180 -3.01 8.51 13.38
C GLN A 180 -1.97 7.83 12.49
N VAL A 181 -1.09 7.04 13.09
CA VAL A 181 0.04 6.42 12.38
C VAL A 181 -0.16 4.92 12.16
N SER A 182 0.29 4.41 11.03
CA SER A 182 0.49 2.99 10.75
C SER A 182 1.85 2.73 10.11
N ILE A 183 2.32 1.49 10.22
CA ILE A 183 3.49 0.97 9.50
C ILE A 183 2.99 0.15 8.32
N ASN A 184 3.57 0.38 7.15
CA ASN A 184 3.27 -0.37 5.93
C ASN A 184 4.56 -0.87 5.28
N SER A 185 4.40 -1.76 4.31
CA SER A 185 5.45 -2.15 3.39
C SER A 185 5.03 -1.89 1.94
N ASP A 186 6.01 -1.83 1.06
CA ASP A 186 5.82 -1.78 -0.40
C ASP A 186 6.73 -2.83 -1.06
N ASP A 187 7.05 -3.88 -0.32
CA ASP A 187 7.96 -4.94 -0.69
C ASP A 187 7.44 -6.30 -0.24
N ALA A 188 7.62 -7.33 -1.07
CA ALA A 188 7.10 -8.67 -0.81
C ALA A 188 7.75 -9.35 0.41
N GLU A 189 9.02 -9.09 0.68
CA GLU A 189 9.72 -9.65 1.84
C GLU A 189 9.32 -8.93 3.12
N MET A 190 9.27 -7.61 3.10
CA MET A 190 8.91 -6.81 4.26
C MET A 190 7.45 -7.04 4.66
N SER A 191 6.54 -7.26 3.72
CA SER A 191 5.12 -7.50 4.02
C SER A 191 4.88 -8.72 4.91
N ARG A 192 5.79 -9.69 4.89
CA ARG A 192 5.73 -10.91 5.72
C ARG A 192 6.16 -10.69 7.17
N ARG A 193 6.74 -9.55 7.51
CA ARG A 193 7.33 -9.26 8.83
C ARG A 193 7.00 -7.85 9.33
N LEU A 194 5.80 -7.38 9.05
CA LEU A 194 5.32 -6.07 9.54
C LEU A 194 5.34 -5.97 11.07
N ASN A 195 5.19 -7.07 11.78
CA ASN A 195 5.38 -7.15 13.22
C ASN A 195 6.79 -6.71 13.66
N GLN A 196 7.83 -7.11 12.92
CA GLN A 196 9.22 -6.70 13.18
C GLN A 196 9.46 -5.23 12.78
N GLU A 197 8.81 -4.77 11.70
CA GLU A 197 8.86 -3.37 11.31
C GLU A 197 8.22 -2.47 12.39
N ALA A 198 7.11 -2.88 12.96
CA ALA A 198 6.49 -2.20 14.10
C ALA A 198 7.41 -2.17 15.33
N ALA A 199 8.08 -3.28 15.65
CA ALA A 199 9.00 -3.37 16.78
C ALA A 199 10.16 -2.37 16.72
N LYS A 200 10.60 -1.95 15.51
CA LYS A 200 11.62 -0.93 15.33
C LYS A 200 11.22 0.42 15.92
N THR A 201 9.93 0.75 15.94
CA THR A 201 9.44 2.00 16.54
C THR A 201 9.63 2.06 18.05
N VAL A 202 9.56 0.92 18.73
CA VAL A 202 9.91 0.80 20.15
C VAL A 202 11.38 1.18 20.35
N LYS A 203 12.25 0.61 19.53
CA LYS A 203 13.71 0.82 19.65
C LYS A 203 14.12 2.25 19.32
N TYR A 204 13.61 2.80 18.23
CA TYR A 204 14.04 4.11 17.73
C TYR A 204 13.23 5.27 18.33
N GLY A 205 11.91 5.10 18.47
CA GLY A 205 11.01 6.17 18.84
C GLY A 205 10.55 6.17 20.30
N ASN A 206 11.00 5.20 21.08
CA ASN A 206 10.54 4.99 22.46
C ASN A 206 9.01 4.87 22.57
N VAL A 207 8.39 4.30 21.54
CA VAL A 207 6.96 3.97 21.49
C VAL A 207 6.72 2.75 22.38
N THR A 208 5.61 2.67 23.07
CA THR A 208 5.28 1.47 23.85
C THR A 208 5.03 0.27 22.95
N GLU A 209 5.19 -0.94 23.46
CA GLU A 209 4.93 -2.17 22.70
C GLU A 209 3.48 -2.24 22.21
N GLU A 210 2.52 -1.78 23.02
CA GLU A 210 1.12 -1.73 22.66
C GLU A 210 0.86 -0.75 21.49
N GLU A 211 1.42 0.44 21.55
CA GLU A 211 1.33 1.43 20.47
C GLU A 211 1.99 0.91 19.18
N ALA A 212 3.18 0.31 19.29
CA ALA A 212 3.86 -0.29 18.15
C ALA A 212 3.03 -1.41 17.52
N TRP A 213 2.41 -2.27 18.34
CA TRP A 213 1.51 -3.30 17.83
C TRP A 213 0.27 -2.71 17.15
N ASN A 214 -0.27 -1.64 17.68
CA ASN A 214 -1.39 -0.93 17.06
C ASN A 214 -1.04 -0.33 15.69
N PHE A 215 0.21 0.00 15.40
CA PHE A 215 0.63 0.52 14.09
C PHE A 215 0.44 -0.48 12.95
N VAL A 216 0.35 -1.76 13.23
CA VAL A 216 0.15 -2.81 12.21
C VAL A 216 -1.17 -3.57 12.37
N THR A 217 -1.99 -3.21 13.35
CA THR A 217 -3.27 -3.87 13.62
C THR A 217 -4.44 -2.89 13.66
N LEU A 218 -4.67 -2.25 14.80
CA LEU A 218 -5.83 -1.39 15.03
C LEU A 218 -5.75 -0.07 14.24
N ASN A 219 -4.59 0.53 14.15
CA ASN A 219 -4.44 1.82 13.49
C ASN A 219 -4.72 1.75 11.99
N PRO A 220 -4.15 0.81 11.19
CA PRO A 220 -4.55 0.67 9.79
C PRO A 220 -6.04 0.36 9.64
N ALA A 221 -6.65 -0.41 10.54
CA ALA A 221 -8.09 -0.65 10.50
C ALA A 221 -8.90 0.64 10.71
N LYS A 222 -8.50 1.51 11.65
CA LYS A 222 -9.11 2.83 11.86
C LYS A 222 -8.89 3.77 10.67
N ILE A 223 -7.67 3.82 10.15
CA ILE A 223 -7.34 4.64 8.96
C ILE A 223 -8.22 4.24 7.77
N LEU A 224 -8.42 2.95 7.59
CA LEU A 224 -9.23 2.40 6.51
C LEU A 224 -10.73 2.30 6.85
N GLN A 225 -11.15 2.77 8.04
CA GLN A 225 -12.55 2.80 8.48
C GLN A 225 -13.22 1.41 8.50
N VAL A 226 -12.45 0.39 8.86
CA VAL A 226 -12.91 -1.01 8.99
C VAL A 226 -12.67 -1.57 10.39
N ASP A 227 -12.34 -0.71 11.35
CA ASP A 227 -12.05 -1.10 12.74
C ASP A 227 -13.27 -1.63 13.50
N ASN A 228 -14.47 -1.47 12.97
CA ASN A 228 -15.67 -2.16 13.43
C ASN A 228 -15.68 -3.65 13.08
N LYS A 229 -14.92 -4.07 12.06
CA LYS A 229 -14.84 -5.46 11.59
C LYS A 229 -13.54 -6.16 12.00
N VAL A 230 -12.41 -5.47 11.93
CA VAL A 230 -11.06 -6.05 12.10
C VAL A 230 -10.16 -5.18 13.00
N GLY A 231 -8.88 -5.54 13.13
CA GLY A 231 -7.84 -4.75 13.78
C GLY A 231 -7.73 -4.92 15.29
N SER A 232 -8.66 -5.63 15.95
CA SER A 232 -8.55 -5.98 17.37
C SER A 232 -9.45 -7.18 17.69
N ILE A 233 -9.10 -7.91 18.74
CA ILE A 233 -9.87 -9.06 19.21
C ILE A 233 -11.03 -8.55 20.10
N LYS A 234 -12.24 -8.58 19.54
CA LYS A 234 -13.48 -8.24 20.24
C LYS A 234 -14.64 -9.10 19.73
N VAL A 235 -15.58 -9.41 20.61
CA VAL A 235 -16.82 -10.09 20.21
C VAL A 235 -17.55 -9.28 19.13
N GLY A 236 -17.93 -9.93 18.04
CA GLY A 236 -18.63 -9.33 16.91
C GLY A 236 -17.70 -8.85 15.79
N LYS A 237 -16.39 -8.95 15.94
CA LYS A 237 -15.43 -8.74 14.83
C LYS A 237 -15.10 -10.05 14.13
N ASP A 238 -14.60 -9.91 12.91
CA ASP A 238 -14.14 -11.04 12.11
C ASP A 238 -12.97 -11.74 12.82
N ALA A 239 -12.95 -13.07 12.76
CA ALA A 239 -11.93 -13.88 13.40
C ALA A 239 -10.67 -13.99 12.52
N ASP A 240 -10.06 -12.83 12.24
CA ASP A 240 -8.75 -12.70 11.58
C ASP A 240 -7.69 -12.65 12.69
N VAL A 241 -7.11 -13.79 13.01
CA VAL A 241 -6.26 -13.97 14.20
C VAL A 241 -4.99 -14.72 13.84
N VAL A 242 -3.88 -14.33 14.45
CA VAL A 242 -2.61 -15.05 14.36
C VAL A 242 -2.23 -15.55 15.74
N LEU A 243 -1.91 -16.84 15.85
CA LEU A 243 -1.30 -17.43 17.02
C LEU A 243 0.22 -17.36 16.86
N TRP A 244 0.88 -16.76 17.83
CA TRP A 244 2.33 -16.57 17.85
C TRP A 244 2.98 -17.45 18.90
N SER A 245 4.20 -17.90 18.67
CA SER A 245 4.99 -18.69 19.63
C SER A 245 5.46 -17.89 20.86
N ASP A 246 5.51 -16.56 20.75
CA ASP A 246 5.92 -15.60 21.79
C ASP A 246 5.40 -14.20 21.42
N SER A 247 5.89 -13.14 22.10
CA SER A 247 5.56 -11.76 21.76
C SER A 247 5.72 -11.50 20.25
N PRO A 248 4.70 -11.00 19.56
CA PRO A 248 4.77 -10.79 18.11
C PRO A 248 5.82 -9.75 17.68
N LEU A 249 6.28 -8.89 18.62
CA LEU A 249 7.32 -7.90 18.35
C LEU A 249 8.75 -8.48 18.48
N SER A 250 8.88 -9.72 18.94
CA SER A 250 10.18 -10.40 19.03
C SER A 250 10.63 -10.92 17.66
N ILE A 251 11.92 -10.76 17.33
CA ILE A 251 12.52 -11.33 16.11
C ILE A 251 12.59 -12.87 16.14
N TYR A 252 12.44 -13.48 17.32
CA TYR A 252 12.47 -14.94 17.49
C TYR A 252 11.09 -15.56 17.37
N THR A 253 10.02 -14.76 17.40
CA THR A 253 8.65 -15.25 17.32
C THR A 253 8.31 -15.80 15.94
N ARG A 254 7.41 -16.76 15.91
CA ARG A 254 6.89 -17.37 14.68
C ARG A 254 5.37 -17.39 14.74
N ALA A 255 4.74 -17.14 13.60
CA ALA A 255 3.33 -17.44 13.45
C ALA A 255 3.16 -18.97 13.45
N GLU A 256 2.39 -19.50 14.38
CA GLU A 256 2.06 -20.94 14.45
C GLU A 256 0.80 -21.24 13.67
N LYS A 257 -0.20 -20.38 13.77
CA LYS A 257 -1.44 -20.49 13.00
C LYS A 257 -1.91 -19.11 12.56
N THR A 258 -2.47 -19.03 11.35
CA THR A 258 -3.14 -17.84 10.84
C THR A 258 -4.55 -18.21 10.44
N LEU A 259 -5.52 -17.50 11.03
CA LEU A 259 -6.93 -17.66 10.76
C LEU A 259 -7.45 -16.43 10.00
N VAL A 260 -8.30 -16.65 9.01
CA VAL A 260 -9.07 -15.60 8.32
C VAL A 260 -10.54 -16.02 8.34
N ASP A 261 -11.40 -15.16 8.83
CA ASP A 261 -12.83 -15.48 9.07
C ASP A 261 -13.02 -16.78 9.90
N GLY A 262 -12.11 -17.06 10.83
CA GLY A 262 -12.14 -18.26 11.66
C GLY A 262 -11.66 -19.56 10.99
N ILE A 263 -11.27 -19.50 9.73
CA ILE A 263 -10.71 -20.63 8.98
C ILE A 263 -9.18 -20.59 9.05
N ILE A 264 -8.56 -21.73 9.36
CA ILE A 264 -7.10 -21.83 9.41
C ILE A 264 -6.55 -21.89 7.98
N PHE A 265 -5.84 -20.86 7.56
CA PHE A 265 -5.15 -20.78 6.26
C PHE A 265 -3.66 -21.12 6.34
N TYR A 266 -3.07 -20.99 7.52
CA TYR A 266 -1.69 -21.41 7.78
C TYR A 266 -1.62 -22.15 9.11
N ASP A 267 -0.88 -23.27 9.10
CA ASP A 267 -0.58 -24.07 10.26
C ASP A 267 0.87 -24.58 10.13
N LEU A 268 1.74 -24.19 11.05
CA LEU A 268 3.17 -24.49 11.00
C LEU A 268 3.47 -26.00 11.00
N GLU A 269 2.64 -26.81 11.66
CA GLU A 269 2.86 -28.26 11.70
C GLU A 269 2.50 -28.89 10.35
N LYS A 270 1.36 -28.51 9.78
CA LYS A 270 0.96 -28.95 8.44
C LYS A 270 1.93 -28.50 7.36
N GLU A 271 2.48 -27.29 7.48
CA GLU A 271 3.47 -26.78 6.54
C GLU A 271 4.72 -27.67 6.47
N LYS A 272 5.15 -28.22 7.61
CA LYS A 272 6.29 -29.15 7.63
C LYS A 272 5.99 -30.45 6.87
N GLU A 273 4.77 -30.96 6.98
CA GLU A 273 4.31 -32.14 6.25
C GLU A 273 4.27 -31.86 4.74
N VAL A 274 3.63 -30.75 4.34
CA VAL A 274 3.55 -30.32 2.95
C VAL A 274 4.94 -30.09 2.34
N MET A 275 5.84 -29.46 3.06
CA MET A 275 7.22 -29.25 2.61
C MET A 275 7.97 -30.58 2.40
N SER A 276 7.72 -31.57 3.25
CA SER A 276 8.29 -32.91 3.09
C SER A 276 7.76 -33.59 1.81
N GLU A 277 6.48 -33.49 1.54
CA GLU A 277 5.85 -34.03 0.32
C GLU A 277 6.38 -33.32 -0.93
N ILE A 278 6.47 -31.99 -0.91
CA ILE A 278 7.04 -31.21 -2.02
C ILE A 278 8.49 -31.62 -2.30
N GLN A 279 9.29 -31.86 -1.27
CA GLN A 279 10.67 -32.32 -1.46
C GLN A 279 10.75 -33.71 -2.10
N LYS A 280 9.86 -34.62 -1.73
CA LYS A 280 9.77 -35.95 -2.36
C LYS A 280 9.37 -35.84 -3.84
N GLU A 281 8.29 -35.14 -4.12
CA GLU A 281 7.83 -34.89 -5.49
C GLU A 281 8.90 -34.22 -6.34
N ARG A 282 9.59 -33.21 -5.80
CA ARG A 282 10.70 -32.55 -6.48
C ARG A 282 11.82 -33.52 -6.82
N ALA A 283 12.18 -34.42 -5.89
CA ALA A 283 13.21 -35.42 -6.11
C ALA A 283 12.79 -36.41 -7.20
N GLU A 284 11.54 -36.86 -7.22
CA GLU A 284 10.99 -37.73 -8.25
C GLU A 284 11.02 -37.06 -9.63
N LEU A 285 10.57 -35.82 -9.73
CA LEU A 285 10.60 -35.06 -10.98
C LEU A 285 12.04 -34.84 -11.49
N ILE A 286 13.00 -34.59 -10.62
CA ILE A 286 14.42 -34.49 -10.98
C ILE A 286 14.90 -35.85 -11.56
N ASN A 287 14.56 -36.95 -10.93
CA ASN A 287 14.93 -38.27 -11.44
C ASN A 287 14.32 -38.57 -12.81
N PHE A 288 13.03 -38.26 -13.02
CA PHE A 288 12.39 -38.38 -14.34
C PHE A 288 13.10 -37.50 -15.40
N MET A 289 13.50 -36.29 -15.04
CA MET A 289 14.23 -35.42 -15.95
C MET A 289 15.63 -35.97 -16.29
N LEU A 290 16.33 -36.54 -15.32
CA LEU A 290 17.64 -37.16 -15.54
C LEU A 290 17.53 -38.39 -16.43
N ASP A 291 16.55 -39.23 -16.21
CA ASP A 291 16.29 -40.39 -17.05
C ASP A 291 15.94 -40.01 -18.48
N ALA A 292 15.08 -38.99 -18.65
CA ALA A 292 14.73 -38.48 -19.97
C ALA A 292 15.97 -37.91 -20.69
N LYS A 293 16.83 -37.20 -20.00
CA LYS A 293 18.10 -36.65 -20.53
C LYS A 293 19.05 -37.78 -20.94
N ASN A 294 19.17 -38.81 -20.10
CA ASN A 294 20.02 -39.98 -20.38
C ASN A 294 19.52 -40.77 -21.59
N LYS A 295 18.22 -40.77 -21.85
CA LYS A 295 17.58 -41.38 -23.03
C LYS A 295 17.66 -40.48 -24.29
N GLY A 296 18.39 -39.35 -24.23
CA GLY A 296 18.61 -38.46 -25.36
C GLY A 296 17.45 -37.51 -25.68
N MET A 297 16.50 -37.34 -24.78
CA MET A 297 15.44 -36.33 -24.94
C MET A 297 16.00 -34.94 -24.85
N LYS A 298 15.47 -34.02 -25.67
CA LYS A 298 15.84 -32.61 -25.62
C LYS A 298 15.39 -32.01 -24.30
N THR A 299 16.34 -31.51 -23.51
CA THR A 299 16.07 -30.81 -22.26
C THR A 299 16.37 -29.31 -22.42
N GLN A 300 15.58 -28.45 -21.81
CA GLN A 300 15.88 -27.03 -21.69
C GLN A 300 16.42 -26.76 -20.29
N LEU A 301 17.51 -26.01 -20.22
CA LEU A 301 17.96 -25.46 -18.93
C LEU A 301 16.87 -24.51 -18.39
N PRO A 302 16.59 -24.57 -17.07
CA PRO A 302 15.68 -23.61 -16.47
C PRO A 302 16.20 -22.21 -16.76
N LYS A 303 15.40 -21.40 -17.45
CA LYS A 303 15.69 -19.98 -17.54
C LYS A 303 15.51 -19.41 -16.12
N LYS A 304 16.59 -18.95 -15.52
CA LYS A 304 16.50 -18.18 -14.28
C LYS A 304 15.57 -17.02 -14.58
N LYS A 305 14.37 -17.03 -13.95
CA LYS A 305 13.55 -15.83 -13.94
C LYS A 305 14.40 -14.79 -13.25
N GLU A 306 14.89 -13.80 -13.97
CA GLU A 306 15.42 -12.60 -13.34
C GLU A 306 14.24 -12.03 -12.56
N ASN A 307 14.30 -12.13 -11.25
CA ASN A 307 13.38 -11.43 -10.38
C ASN A 307 13.69 -9.96 -10.60
N GLY A 308 12.89 -9.28 -11.43
CA GLY A 308 12.92 -7.85 -11.48
C GLY A 308 12.68 -7.34 -10.07
N HIS A 309 13.60 -6.55 -9.55
CA HIS A 309 13.35 -5.84 -8.32
C HIS A 309 12.22 -4.86 -8.60
N TYR A 310 11.04 -5.14 -8.06
CA TYR A 310 9.94 -4.20 -8.07
C TYR A 310 10.28 -3.06 -7.12
N HIS A 311 10.74 -1.96 -7.69
CA HIS A 311 10.72 -0.69 -6.99
C HIS A 311 9.38 -0.04 -7.27
N CYS A 312 8.75 0.55 -6.28
CA CYS A 312 7.46 1.25 -6.43
C CYS A 312 7.51 2.37 -7.49
N ASP A 313 8.71 2.78 -7.89
CA ASP A 313 9.00 3.90 -8.79
C ASP A 313 9.59 3.50 -10.15
N THR A 314 9.80 2.22 -10.41
CA THR A 314 10.36 1.75 -11.68
C THR A 314 9.38 0.85 -12.41
N LEU A 315 9.01 1.27 -13.61
CA LEU A 315 8.40 0.36 -14.56
C LEU A 315 9.48 -0.62 -15.04
N GLY A 316 9.20 -1.90 -14.96
CA GLY A 316 10.08 -3.06 -14.95
C GLY A 316 11.14 -3.28 -16.04
N GLU A 317 11.43 -2.31 -16.91
CA GLU A 317 12.51 -2.45 -17.88
C GLU A 317 13.87 -1.96 -17.37
N TYR A 318 13.90 -1.13 -16.33
CA TYR A 318 15.12 -0.51 -15.81
C TYR A 318 15.95 -1.38 -14.87
N CYS A 319 15.37 -2.42 -14.30
CA CYS A 319 16.13 -3.37 -13.48
C CYS A 319 17.12 -4.23 -14.26
N LYS A 320 17.18 -4.11 -15.58
CA LYS A 320 18.13 -4.88 -16.40
C LYS A 320 19.55 -4.32 -16.37
N GLU A 321 19.74 -3.05 -16.04
CA GLU A 321 21.06 -2.40 -16.10
C GLU A 321 21.76 -2.24 -14.75
N SER A 322 21.09 -2.37 -13.62
CA SER A 322 21.74 -2.37 -12.31
C SER A 322 22.30 -3.75 -11.95
N HIS A 323 23.10 -4.33 -12.83
CA HIS A 323 24.00 -5.42 -12.46
C HIS A 323 25.13 -4.86 -11.60
N TYR A 324 24.88 -4.60 -10.34
CA TYR A 324 25.95 -4.65 -9.37
C TYR A 324 26.40 -6.10 -9.27
N LYS A 325 27.40 -6.44 -10.06
CA LYS A 325 28.22 -7.64 -9.84
C LYS A 325 28.93 -7.41 -8.52
N TYR A 326 28.37 -7.93 -7.45
CA TYR A 326 29.20 -8.23 -6.29
C TYR A 326 30.06 -9.45 -6.65
N ASN A 327 31.35 -9.23 -6.88
CA ASN A 327 32.36 -10.28 -6.88
C ASN A 327 32.54 -10.83 -5.47
#